data_7c663f1975141195dc223360070ddde7
#
_entry.id   7c663f1975141195dc223360070ddde7
#
_cell.length_a   1.000
_cell.length_b   1.000
_cell.length_c   1.000
_cell.angle_alpha   90.00
_cell.angle_beta   90.00
_cell.angle_gamma   90.00
#
_symmetry.space_group_name_H-M   'P 1'
#
loop_
_entity.id
_entity.type
_entity.pdbx_description
1 polymer ?
#
loop_
_entity_poly.entity_id
_entity_poly.type
_entity_poly.pdbx_seq_one_letter_code
_entity_poly.pdbx_strand_id
1 'polypeptide(L)'
;MKSVKRWYVSSLVAFVALLVVSACGRYFATPLQPATEQAAGMTVNDDGSITYDLDRLAITLRPMTDEEMNRLASPSGDESVNPYTFGDLVKPGETWTETRFPVFRLQVANYQFPKVRIDPVSSQISAGNHRVYAPLSFSDLYDYYRAHWLGRTGQGRVEFRDRTDMLNRTLFADDFIFSGSDADGFVVFPRLDDDVRQIQVSLRDIAVRFDYTDEPVESIDLTFEFDRDILRGKTPADAVRDN
;
A
#
# COMPACT_ATOMS: atom_id res chain seq x y z
N MET A 1 61.46 -18.66 -5.01
CA MET A 1 60.68 -17.55 -4.41
C MET A 1 59.53 -16.97 -5.27
N LYS A 2 59.48 -17.17 -6.60
CA LYS A 2 58.40 -16.62 -7.46
C LYS A 2 57.06 -17.40 -7.41
N SER A 3 57.06 -18.68 -7.06
CA SER A 3 55.87 -19.55 -7.08
C SER A 3 54.95 -19.32 -5.85
N VAL A 4 55.52 -19.08 -4.69
CA VAL A 4 54.76 -18.87 -3.43
C VAL A 4 53.94 -17.58 -3.48
N LYS A 5 54.49 -16.48 -4.05
CA LYS A 5 53.75 -15.22 -4.22
C LYS A 5 52.51 -15.35 -5.09
N ARG A 6 52.56 -16.20 -6.10
CA ARG A 6 51.44 -16.43 -7.03
C ARG A 6 50.28 -17.18 -6.36
N TRP A 7 50.57 -18.08 -5.42
CA TRP A 7 49.58 -18.82 -4.65
C TRP A 7 48.83 -17.91 -3.67
N TYR A 8 49.53 -17.02 -2.96
CA TYR A 8 48.86 -16.06 -2.04
C TYR A 8 47.99 -15.05 -2.77
N VAL A 9 48.36 -14.61 -3.96
CA VAL A 9 47.52 -13.70 -4.78
C VAL A 9 46.28 -14.41 -5.26
N SER A 10 46.37 -15.66 -5.71
CA SER A 10 45.19 -16.45 -6.16
C SER A 10 44.25 -16.77 -5.02
N SER A 11 44.77 -17.08 -3.81
CA SER A 11 43.97 -17.32 -2.61
C SER A 11 43.27 -16.05 -2.12
N LEU A 12 43.94 -14.90 -2.18
CA LEU A 12 43.37 -13.61 -1.80
C LEU A 12 42.24 -13.20 -2.75
N VAL A 13 42.45 -13.38 -4.07
CA VAL A 13 41.43 -13.10 -5.08
C VAL A 13 40.19 -14.01 -4.92
N ALA A 14 40.43 -15.29 -4.63
CA ALA A 14 39.33 -16.23 -4.37
C ALA A 14 38.55 -15.88 -3.10
N PHE A 15 39.24 -15.45 -2.03
CA PHE A 15 38.59 -15.03 -0.79
C PHE A 15 37.80 -13.72 -0.95
N VAL A 16 38.33 -12.74 -1.68
CA VAL A 16 37.61 -11.51 -2.02
C VAL A 16 36.41 -11.78 -2.91
N ALA A 17 36.53 -12.69 -3.90
CA ALA A 17 35.40 -13.10 -4.74
C ALA A 17 34.29 -13.79 -3.93
N LEU A 18 34.65 -14.62 -2.92
CA LEU A 18 33.69 -15.25 -2.02
C LEU A 18 32.93 -14.23 -1.16
N LEU A 19 33.60 -13.18 -0.71
CA LEU A 19 32.98 -12.09 0.09
C LEU A 19 31.99 -11.25 -0.73
N VAL A 20 32.27 -11.04 -2.02
CA VAL A 20 31.37 -10.28 -2.91
C VAL A 20 30.10 -11.06 -3.25
N VAL A 21 30.15 -12.38 -3.34
CA VAL A 21 28.94 -13.22 -3.60
C VAL A 21 28.00 -13.27 -2.39
N SER A 22 28.50 -13.03 -1.18
CA SER A 22 27.68 -13.01 0.04
C SER A 22 26.88 -11.71 0.22
N ALA A 23 27.11 -10.68 -0.60
CA ALA A 23 26.53 -9.35 -0.43
C ALA A 23 25.19 -9.15 -1.16
N CYS A 24 24.72 -10.10 -1.97
CA CYS A 24 23.44 -10.00 -2.69
C CYS A 24 22.27 -10.50 -1.82
N GLY A 25 21.91 -9.75 -0.80
CA GLY A 25 20.61 -9.91 -0.12
C GLY A 25 19.57 -9.03 -0.79
N ARG A 26 18.31 -9.53 -0.90
CA ARG A 26 17.15 -8.73 -1.25
C ARG A 26 16.56 -8.09 0.01
N TYR A 27 15.86 -7.00 -0.17
CA TYR A 27 15.11 -6.35 0.90
C TYR A 27 13.66 -6.79 0.86
N PHE A 28 13.11 -7.05 2.05
CA PHE A 28 11.72 -7.45 2.25
C PHE A 28 11.12 -6.54 3.31
N ALA A 29 10.00 -5.93 2.99
CA ALA A 29 9.26 -5.12 3.94
C ALA A 29 8.22 -5.98 4.66
N THR A 30 8.10 -5.81 5.98
CA THR A 30 6.96 -6.35 6.73
C THR A 30 5.69 -5.57 6.41
N PRO A 31 4.49 -6.12 6.71
CA PRO A 31 3.26 -5.36 6.65
C PRO A 31 3.36 -4.07 7.48
N LEU A 32 2.72 -3.01 7.01
CA LEU A 32 2.60 -1.75 7.75
C LEU A 32 1.80 -1.97 9.03
N GLN A 33 2.27 -1.36 10.11
CA GLN A 33 1.61 -1.36 11.41
C GLN A 33 1.45 0.11 11.88
N PRO A 34 0.44 0.42 12.68
CA PRO A 34 0.33 1.74 13.29
C PRO A 34 1.60 2.08 14.09
N ALA A 35 2.12 3.29 13.90
CA ALA A 35 3.21 3.78 14.75
C ALA A 35 2.73 3.94 16.20
N THR A 36 3.66 3.81 17.15
CA THR A 36 3.33 3.92 18.58
C THR A 36 2.80 5.30 18.95
N GLU A 37 3.33 6.33 18.29
CA GLU A 37 2.91 7.72 18.49
C GLU A 37 1.99 8.11 17.33
N GLN A 38 0.82 8.65 17.67
CA GLN A 38 -0.17 9.17 16.73
C GLN A 38 -0.52 10.61 17.07
N ALA A 39 -1.08 11.34 16.12
CA ALA A 39 -1.60 12.68 16.36
C ALA A 39 -2.72 12.67 17.42
N ALA A 40 -2.92 13.80 18.09
CA ALA A 40 -3.97 13.93 19.11
C ALA A 40 -5.36 13.63 18.53
N GLY A 41 -6.17 12.91 19.30
CA GLY A 41 -7.52 12.48 18.87
C GLY A 41 -7.56 11.21 18.06
N MET A 42 -6.42 10.56 17.84
CA MET A 42 -6.36 9.28 17.14
C MET A 42 -6.25 8.10 18.11
N THR A 43 -6.95 7.02 17.79
CA THR A 43 -6.94 5.78 18.56
C THR A 43 -6.45 4.64 17.65
N VAL A 44 -5.46 3.90 18.12
CA VAL A 44 -5.00 2.67 17.46
C VAL A 44 -5.86 1.52 17.94
N ASN A 45 -6.45 0.77 17.01
CA ASN A 45 -7.30 -0.38 17.28
C ASN A 45 -6.53 -1.70 17.19
N ASP A 46 -7.08 -2.76 17.81
CA ASP A 46 -6.44 -4.09 17.84
C ASP A 46 -6.25 -4.74 16.47
N ASP A 47 -7.04 -4.33 15.47
CA ASP A 47 -6.96 -4.82 14.09
C ASP A 47 -5.92 -4.08 13.23
N GLY A 48 -5.13 -3.19 13.85
CA GLY A 48 -4.12 -2.37 13.16
C GLY A 48 -4.70 -1.18 12.40
N SER A 49 -5.95 -0.83 12.61
CA SER A 49 -6.52 0.42 12.11
C SER A 49 -6.26 1.58 13.06
N ILE A 50 -6.30 2.79 12.52
CA ILE A 50 -6.24 4.03 13.29
C ILE A 50 -7.54 4.79 13.04
N THR A 51 -8.24 5.17 14.10
CA THR A 51 -9.48 5.94 14.04
C THR A 51 -9.26 7.33 14.59
N TYR A 52 -9.64 8.33 13.82
CA TYR A 52 -9.86 9.70 14.28
C TYR A 52 -11.34 9.89 14.57
N ASP A 53 -11.66 10.23 15.81
CA ASP A 53 -13.05 10.41 16.27
C ASP A 53 -13.28 11.86 16.68
N LEU A 54 -14.23 12.49 16.02
CA LEU A 54 -14.76 13.83 16.26
C LEU A 54 -16.24 13.71 16.57
N ASP A 55 -16.71 13.35 17.72
CA ASP A 55 -18.12 13.30 18.16
C ASP A 55 -19.20 13.15 17.03
N ARG A 56 -18.98 13.80 15.88
CA ARG A 56 -19.87 13.87 14.71
C ARG A 56 -19.42 13.09 13.51
N LEU A 57 -18.14 12.67 13.48
CA LEU A 57 -17.49 12.03 12.33
C LEU A 57 -16.39 11.11 12.84
N ALA A 58 -16.41 9.86 12.43
CA ALA A 58 -15.29 8.96 12.64
C ALA A 58 -14.65 8.61 11.29
N ILE A 59 -13.33 8.71 11.21
CA ILE A 59 -12.54 8.36 10.03
C ILE A 59 -11.51 7.32 10.45
N THR A 60 -11.59 6.14 9.86
CA THR A 60 -10.71 5.01 10.15
C THR A 60 -9.89 4.66 8.93
N LEU A 61 -8.58 4.56 9.11
CA LEU A 61 -7.64 4.15 8.09
C LEU A 61 -6.90 2.90 8.53
N ARG A 62 -6.90 1.87 7.69
CA ARG A 62 -6.27 0.58 7.97
C ARG A 62 -5.41 0.10 6.80
N PRO A 63 -4.12 -0.22 7.01
CA PRO A 63 -3.31 -0.86 6.00
C PRO A 63 -3.80 -2.29 5.78
N MET A 64 -3.91 -2.70 4.52
CA MET A 64 -4.35 -4.03 4.14
C MET A 64 -3.16 -4.90 3.77
N THR A 65 -3.17 -6.16 4.19
CA THR A 65 -2.17 -7.14 3.77
C THR A 65 -2.58 -7.80 2.45
N ASP A 66 -1.61 -8.32 1.69
CA ASP A 66 -1.89 -9.03 0.44
C ASP A 66 -2.78 -10.25 0.66
N GLU A 67 -2.62 -10.96 1.79
CA GLU A 67 -3.46 -12.11 2.17
C GLU A 67 -4.92 -11.71 2.39
N GLU A 68 -5.15 -10.58 3.08
CA GLU A 68 -6.50 -10.06 3.30
C GLU A 68 -7.14 -9.62 1.98
N MET A 69 -6.38 -8.91 1.14
CA MET A 69 -6.85 -8.47 -0.16
C MET A 69 -7.20 -9.65 -1.07
N ASN A 70 -6.37 -10.69 -1.10
CA ASN A 70 -6.63 -11.90 -1.87
C ASN A 70 -7.90 -12.60 -1.37
N ARG A 71 -8.09 -12.72 -0.07
CA ARG A 71 -9.28 -13.31 0.55
C ARG A 71 -10.57 -12.54 0.22
N LEU A 72 -10.49 -11.21 0.17
CA LEU A 72 -11.63 -10.36 -0.20
C LEU A 72 -11.95 -10.45 -1.70
N ALA A 73 -10.92 -10.55 -2.54
CA ALA A 73 -11.09 -10.59 -3.99
C ALA A 73 -11.64 -11.94 -4.48
N SER A 74 -11.34 -13.03 -3.79
CA SER A 74 -11.69 -14.36 -4.24
C SER A 74 -12.27 -15.24 -3.12
N PRO A 75 -13.53 -15.04 -2.74
CA PRO A 75 -14.21 -15.93 -1.82
C PRO A 75 -14.24 -17.39 -2.30
N SER A 76 -14.07 -17.64 -3.61
CA SER A 76 -14.06 -18.96 -4.25
C SER A 76 -12.66 -19.53 -4.50
N GLY A 77 -11.58 -18.79 -4.13
CA GLY A 77 -10.20 -19.27 -4.25
C GLY A 77 -9.46 -18.88 -5.54
N ASP A 78 -10.08 -18.11 -6.44
CA ASP A 78 -9.36 -17.59 -7.64
C ASP A 78 -8.81 -16.17 -7.36
N GLU A 79 -7.56 -16.10 -6.93
CA GLU A 79 -6.86 -14.85 -6.59
C GLU A 79 -6.32 -14.12 -7.82
N SER A 80 -6.38 -14.72 -8.99
CA SER A 80 -5.78 -14.20 -10.23
C SER A 80 -6.39 -12.88 -10.70
N VAL A 81 -7.64 -12.60 -10.33
CA VAL A 81 -8.37 -11.39 -10.73
C VAL A 81 -8.20 -10.21 -9.77
N ASN A 82 -7.50 -10.39 -8.64
CA ASN A 82 -7.27 -9.32 -7.69
C ASN A 82 -6.45 -8.17 -8.33
N PRO A 83 -6.99 -6.93 -8.40
CA PRO A 83 -6.25 -5.82 -8.99
C PRO A 83 -5.19 -5.21 -8.05
N TYR A 84 -5.16 -5.57 -6.78
CA TYR A 84 -4.31 -4.92 -5.78
C TYR A 84 -3.03 -5.69 -5.47
N THR A 85 -3.01 -7.00 -5.74
CA THR A 85 -1.89 -7.88 -5.44
C THR A 85 -1.42 -8.63 -6.68
N PHE A 86 -0.37 -9.41 -6.56
CA PHE A 86 0.02 -10.39 -7.58
C PHE A 86 -0.77 -11.70 -7.46
N GLY A 87 -1.59 -11.87 -6.39
CA GLY A 87 -2.29 -13.11 -6.12
C GLY A 87 -1.32 -14.28 -5.97
N ASP A 88 -1.57 -15.33 -6.74
CA ASP A 88 -0.76 -16.54 -6.81
C ASP A 88 0.34 -16.50 -7.90
N LEU A 89 0.53 -15.35 -8.58
CA LEU A 89 1.52 -15.18 -9.65
C LEU A 89 2.94 -15.10 -9.09
N VAL A 90 3.48 -16.25 -8.72
CA VAL A 90 4.85 -16.37 -8.21
C VAL A 90 5.84 -16.40 -9.37
N LYS A 91 6.96 -15.70 -9.24
CA LYS A 91 8.05 -15.73 -10.23
C LYS A 91 8.68 -17.15 -10.28
N PRO A 92 9.11 -17.64 -11.46
CA PRO A 92 9.77 -18.93 -11.57
C PRO A 92 10.94 -19.08 -10.59
N GLY A 93 10.91 -20.12 -9.75
CA GLY A 93 11.93 -20.41 -8.74
C GLY A 93 11.75 -19.66 -7.41
N GLU A 94 10.70 -18.89 -7.24
CA GLU A 94 10.32 -18.26 -5.99
C GLU A 94 9.11 -19.00 -5.37
N THR A 95 8.90 -18.81 -4.08
CA THR A 95 7.76 -19.36 -3.31
C THR A 95 6.93 -18.26 -2.65
N TRP A 96 7.14 -17.01 -3.06
CA TRP A 96 6.53 -15.82 -2.50
C TRP A 96 6.26 -14.78 -3.60
N THR A 97 5.39 -13.84 -3.32
CA THR A 97 5.08 -12.70 -4.20
C THR A 97 5.51 -11.39 -3.53
N GLU A 98 5.92 -10.43 -4.34
CA GLU A 98 6.15 -9.06 -3.87
C GLU A 98 4.80 -8.35 -3.65
N THR A 99 4.75 -7.42 -2.70
CA THR A 99 3.62 -6.49 -2.60
C THR A 99 3.55 -5.63 -3.86
N ARG A 100 2.39 -5.64 -4.52
CA ARG A 100 2.17 -4.85 -5.73
C ARG A 100 1.94 -3.39 -5.41
N PHE A 101 0.98 -3.13 -4.53
CA PHE A 101 0.56 -1.80 -4.09
C PHE A 101 0.32 -1.79 -2.59
N PRO A 102 0.77 -0.75 -1.85
CA PRO A 102 0.20 -0.44 -0.55
C PRO A 102 -1.27 -0.05 -0.73
N VAL A 103 -2.15 -0.74 0.00
CA VAL A 103 -3.59 -0.51 -0.02
C VAL A 103 -4.04 -0.16 1.39
N PHE A 104 -4.82 0.91 1.52
CA PHE A 104 -5.46 1.28 2.77
C PHE A 104 -6.96 1.21 2.62
N ARG A 105 -7.63 0.60 3.58
CA ARG A 105 -9.08 0.69 3.71
C ARG A 105 -9.42 1.97 4.45
N LEU A 106 -10.18 2.82 3.80
CA LEU A 106 -10.70 4.05 4.36
C LEU A 106 -12.19 3.84 4.67
N GLN A 107 -12.56 4.03 5.94
CA GLN A 107 -13.93 3.96 6.42
C GLN A 107 -14.30 5.30 7.04
N VAL A 108 -15.46 5.80 6.69
CA VAL A 108 -15.98 7.09 7.16
C VAL A 108 -17.40 6.89 7.68
N ALA A 109 -17.64 7.21 8.94
CA ALA A 109 -18.96 7.21 9.54
C ALA A 109 -19.37 8.65 9.87
N ASN A 110 -20.31 9.19 9.13
CA ASN A 110 -20.82 10.55 9.37
C ASN A 110 -22.06 10.51 10.26
N TYR A 111 -21.93 10.82 11.53
CA TYR A 111 -23.01 10.77 12.49
C TYR A 111 -23.93 11.99 12.41
N GLN A 112 -23.38 13.21 12.25
CA GLN A 112 -24.14 14.43 12.45
C GLN A 112 -23.84 15.59 11.48
N PHE A 113 -22.76 15.57 10.73
CA PHE A 113 -22.56 16.60 9.71
C PHE A 113 -23.61 16.46 8.61
N PRO A 114 -24.22 17.54 8.10
CA PRO A 114 -25.21 17.44 7.04
C PRO A 114 -24.70 16.62 5.86
N LYS A 115 -23.45 16.84 5.48
CA LYS A 115 -22.69 16.05 4.51
C LYS A 115 -21.17 16.24 4.74
N VAL A 116 -20.40 15.24 4.38
CA VAL A 116 -18.93 15.23 4.36
C VAL A 116 -18.48 14.76 2.99
N ARG A 117 -17.33 15.20 2.52
CA ARG A 117 -16.72 14.74 1.30
C ARG A 117 -15.22 14.53 1.51
N ILE A 118 -14.71 13.41 1.04
CA ILE A 118 -13.29 13.09 1.06
C ILE A 118 -12.88 12.71 -0.36
N ASP A 119 -12.02 13.53 -0.96
CA ASP A 119 -11.41 13.18 -2.24
C ASP A 119 -10.15 12.34 -1.98
N PRO A 120 -10.15 11.02 -2.31
CA PRO A 120 -8.98 10.17 -2.09
C PRO A 120 -7.76 10.64 -2.90
N VAL A 121 -7.94 11.36 -4.00
CA VAL A 121 -6.83 11.88 -4.82
C VAL A 121 -6.08 13.01 -4.11
N SER A 122 -6.71 13.71 -3.18
CA SER A 122 -6.07 14.72 -2.34
C SER A 122 -5.19 14.12 -1.23
N SER A 123 -5.22 12.80 -1.03
CA SER A 123 -4.36 12.12 -0.06
C SER A 123 -2.91 12.00 -0.55
N GLN A 124 -1.99 11.76 0.38
CA GLN A 124 -0.60 11.46 0.03
C GLN A 124 0.08 10.62 1.09
N ILE A 125 1.10 9.87 0.70
CA ILE A 125 2.09 9.30 1.63
C ILE A 125 3.35 10.15 1.60
N SER A 126 3.80 10.57 2.79
CA SER A 126 5.13 11.16 3.01
C SER A 126 5.99 10.13 3.74
N ALA A 127 7.13 9.76 3.17
CA ALA A 127 8.02 8.78 3.75
C ALA A 127 9.17 9.42 4.53
N GLY A 128 9.72 8.71 5.50
CA GLY A 128 10.85 9.18 6.32
C GLY A 128 12.12 9.54 5.53
N ASN A 129 12.25 9.05 4.30
CA ASN A 129 13.31 9.41 3.35
C ASN A 129 12.96 10.65 2.49
N HIS A 130 11.96 11.42 2.87
CA HIS A 130 11.45 12.63 2.18
C HIS A 130 10.81 12.39 0.81
N ARG A 131 10.55 11.16 0.41
CA ARG A 131 9.76 10.87 -0.79
C ARG A 131 8.28 11.02 -0.52
N VAL A 132 7.56 11.45 -1.55
CA VAL A 132 6.11 11.63 -1.51
C VAL A 132 5.49 10.75 -2.60
N TYR A 133 4.43 10.04 -2.23
CA TYR A 133 3.68 9.16 -3.13
C TYR A 133 2.24 9.67 -3.20
N ALA A 134 1.81 9.98 -4.42
CA ALA A 134 0.42 10.30 -4.71
C ALA A 134 -0.40 9.00 -4.83
N PRO A 135 -1.68 9.00 -4.46
CA PRO A 135 -2.55 7.86 -4.65
C PRO A 135 -2.77 7.57 -6.13
N LEU A 136 -3.06 6.32 -6.44
CA LEU A 136 -3.44 5.89 -7.77
C LEU A 136 -4.95 6.03 -7.92
N SER A 137 -5.38 6.84 -8.87
CA SER A 137 -6.78 6.97 -9.26
C SER A 137 -7.27 5.71 -10.00
N PHE A 138 -8.59 5.60 -10.17
CA PHE A 138 -9.17 4.59 -11.06
C PHE A 138 -8.55 4.64 -12.47
N SER A 139 -8.32 5.83 -13.02
CA SER A 139 -7.73 6.00 -14.35
C SER A 139 -6.30 5.48 -14.40
N ASP A 140 -5.48 5.74 -13.37
CA ASP A 140 -4.10 5.27 -13.31
C ASP A 140 -4.04 3.73 -13.26
N LEU A 141 -4.88 3.12 -12.42
CA LEU A 141 -4.98 1.66 -12.29
C LEU A 141 -5.56 1.01 -13.57
N TYR A 142 -6.55 1.65 -14.18
CA TYR A 142 -7.11 1.20 -15.46
C TYR A 142 -6.03 1.19 -16.55
N ASP A 143 -5.28 2.28 -16.69
CA ASP A 143 -4.22 2.40 -17.71
C ASP A 143 -3.06 1.46 -17.42
N TYR A 144 -2.70 1.23 -16.15
CA TYR A 144 -1.74 0.22 -15.74
C TYR A 144 -2.14 -1.18 -16.23
N TYR A 145 -3.37 -1.58 -16.01
CA TYR A 145 -3.88 -2.89 -16.46
C TYR A 145 -4.08 -2.95 -17.96
N ARG A 146 -4.57 -1.89 -18.58
CA ARG A 146 -4.73 -1.79 -20.03
C ARG A 146 -3.40 -1.97 -20.76
N ALA A 147 -2.34 -1.31 -20.31
CA ALA A 147 -1.00 -1.45 -20.89
C ALA A 147 -0.49 -2.90 -20.81
N HIS A 148 -0.78 -3.59 -19.69
CA HIS A 148 -0.38 -4.97 -19.48
C HIS A 148 -1.15 -5.98 -20.36
N TRP A 149 -2.41 -5.68 -20.70
CA TRP A 149 -3.31 -6.58 -21.44
C TRP A 149 -3.50 -6.22 -22.90
N LEU A 150 -2.92 -5.12 -23.38
CA LEU A 150 -2.94 -4.75 -24.78
C LEU A 150 -2.37 -5.89 -25.65
N GLY A 151 -3.19 -6.36 -26.60
CA GLY A 151 -2.82 -7.46 -27.52
C GLY A 151 -3.15 -8.86 -27.01
N ARG A 152 -3.66 -9.03 -25.77
CA ARG A 152 -4.18 -10.31 -25.31
C ARG A 152 -5.62 -10.50 -25.74
N THR A 153 -5.98 -11.70 -26.21
CA THR A 153 -7.34 -12.09 -26.64
C THR A 153 -7.90 -13.15 -25.68
N GLY A 154 -9.21 -13.39 -25.74
CA GLY A 154 -9.85 -14.45 -24.96
C GLY A 154 -9.84 -14.18 -23.45
N GLN A 155 -9.24 -15.10 -22.70
CA GLN A 155 -9.22 -15.05 -21.22
C GLN A 155 -8.61 -13.76 -20.67
N GLY A 156 -7.54 -13.26 -21.28
CA GLY A 156 -6.92 -12.00 -20.83
C GLY A 156 -7.86 -10.81 -20.86
N ARG A 157 -8.77 -10.77 -21.84
CA ARG A 157 -9.79 -9.70 -21.92
C ARG A 157 -10.86 -9.83 -20.82
N VAL A 158 -11.22 -11.05 -20.46
CA VAL A 158 -12.16 -11.33 -19.35
C VAL A 158 -11.54 -10.88 -18.04
N GLU A 159 -10.31 -11.30 -17.76
CA GLU A 159 -9.57 -10.92 -16.55
C GLU A 159 -9.39 -9.39 -16.41
N PHE A 160 -9.11 -8.69 -17.52
CA PHE A 160 -9.03 -7.22 -17.51
C PHE A 160 -10.35 -6.58 -17.12
N ARG A 161 -11.47 -7.06 -17.68
CA ARG A 161 -12.80 -6.56 -17.33
C ARG A 161 -13.12 -6.82 -15.86
N ASP A 162 -12.86 -8.04 -15.38
CA ASP A 162 -13.17 -8.44 -14.01
C ASP A 162 -12.36 -7.62 -12.99
N ARG A 163 -11.08 -7.33 -13.28
CA ARG A 163 -10.27 -6.39 -12.47
C ARG A 163 -10.81 -4.96 -12.50
N THR A 164 -11.20 -4.47 -13.68
CA THR A 164 -11.77 -3.14 -13.82
C THR A 164 -13.08 -3.00 -13.06
N ASP A 165 -13.94 -4.01 -13.13
CA ASP A 165 -15.21 -4.05 -12.39
C ASP A 165 -14.97 -4.10 -10.88
N MET A 166 -13.93 -4.80 -10.42
CA MET A 166 -13.53 -4.81 -9.01
C MET A 166 -13.03 -3.44 -8.56
N LEU A 167 -12.15 -2.79 -9.33
CA LEU A 167 -11.68 -1.43 -9.03
C LEU A 167 -12.85 -0.45 -8.86
N ASN A 168 -13.80 -0.46 -9.79
CA ASN A 168 -14.99 0.41 -9.73
C ASN A 168 -15.84 0.22 -8.46
N ARG A 169 -15.87 -1.00 -7.91
CA ARG A 169 -16.70 -1.33 -6.76
C ARG A 169 -16.00 -1.15 -5.43
N THR A 170 -14.67 -1.12 -5.42
CA THR A 170 -13.90 -1.21 -4.17
C THR A 170 -13.01 -0.01 -3.90
N LEU A 171 -12.68 0.82 -4.88
CA LEU A 171 -12.01 2.08 -4.63
C LEU A 171 -12.93 3.02 -3.86
N PHE A 172 -12.35 3.78 -2.94
CA PHE A 172 -13.08 4.81 -2.21
C PHE A 172 -13.58 5.87 -3.20
N ALA A 173 -14.90 6.13 -3.17
CA ALA A 173 -15.53 7.07 -4.08
C ALA A 173 -15.48 8.49 -3.51
N ASP A 174 -15.28 9.48 -4.39
CA ASP A 174 -15.39 10.91 -4.06
C ASP A 174 -16.86 11.36 -4.10
N ASP A 175 -17.67 10.80 -3.21
CA ASP A 175 -19.10 11.09 -3.09
C ASP A 175 -19.43 11.82 -1.78
N PHE A 176 -20.57 12.48 -1.73
CA PHE A 176 -21.10 13.04 -0.48
C PHE A 176 -21.57 11.95 0.48
N ILE A 177 -21.05 11.99 1.69
CA ILE A 177 -21.46 11.11 2.80
C ILE A 177 -22.40 11.91 3.69
N PHE A 178 -23.70 11.61 3.59
CA PHE A 178 -24.75 12.33 4.34
C PHE A 178 -24.80 11.91 5.80
N SER A 179 -25.45 12.74 6.63
CA SER A 179 -25.66 12.42 8.04
C SER A 179 -26.33 11.07 8.25
N GLY A 180 -25.78 10.25 9.14
CA GLY A 180 -26.24 8.89 9.42
C GLY A 180 -25.83 7.86 8.37
N SER A 181 -24.96 8.22 7.42
CA SER A 181 -24.44 7.31 6.39
C SER A 181 -22.96 7.01 6.60
N ASP A 182 -22.54 5.86 6.09
CA ASP A 182 -21.15 5.41 6.08
C ASP A 182 -20.64 5.30 4.63
N ALA A 183 -19.32 5.49 4.47
CA ALA A 183 -18.59 5.17 3.22
C ALA A 183 -17.42 4.26 3.54
N ASP A 184 -17.11 3.34 2.64
CA ASP A 184 -16.02 2.37 2.77
C ASP A 184 -15.41 2.09 1.39
N GLY A 185 -14.09 2.07 1.33
CA GLY A 185 -13.39 1.77 0.09
C GLY A 185 -11.87 1.77 0.26
N PHE A 186 -11.16 1.49 -0.82
CA PHE A 186 -9.71 1.41 -0.82
C PHE A 186 -9.06 2.67 -1.40
N VAL A 187 -8.00 3.12 -0.76
CA VAL A 187 -7.04 4.10 -1.28
C VAL A 187 -5.75 3.36 -1.58
N VAL A 188 -5.28 3.48 -2.82
CA VAL A 188 -4.17 2.69 -3.35
C VAL A 188 -3.01 3.60 -3.67
N PHE A 189 -1.80 3.20 -3.30
CA PHE A 189 -0.59 3.96 -3.60
C PHE A 189 0.39 3.15 -4.44
N PRO A 190 1.30 3.81 -5.18
CA PRO A 190 2.40 3.12 -5.83
C PRO A 190 3.28 2.39 -4.81
N ARG A 191 3.97 1.34 -5.27
CA ARG A 191 4.89 0.59 -4.42
C ARG A 191 5.87 1.54 -3.73
N LEU A 192 5.99 1.40 -2.41
CA LEU A 192 6.97 2.12 -1.62
C LEU A 192 8.37 1.57 -1.90
N ASP A 193 9.35 2.45 -1.88
CA ASP A 193 10.75 2.04 -2.03
C ASP A 193 11.20 1.13 -0.87
N ASP A 194 12.19 0.30 -1.13
CA ASP A 194 12.62 -0.76 -0.22
C ASP A 194 13.31 -0.22 1.05
N ASP A 195 13.74 1.05 1.06
CA ASP A 195 14.34 1.74 2.20
C ASP A 195 13.33 2.45 3.12
N VAL A 196 12.08 2.52 2.72
CA VAL A 196 11.02 3.21 3.48
C VAL A 196 10.58 2.37 4.67
N ARG A 197 10.84 2.87 5.88
CA ARG A 197 10.43 2.25 7.16
C ARG A 197 9.22 2.93 7.78
N GLN A 198 9.16 4.26 7.70
CA GLN A 198 8.14 5.11 8.32
C GLN A 198 7.40 5.88 7.25
N ILE A 199 6.10 5.95 7.38
CA ILE A 199 5.24 6.72 6.50
C ILE A 199 4.19 7.49 7.28
N GLN A 200 3.81 8.62 6.74
CA GLN A 200 2.66 9.42 7.15
C GLN A 200 1.66 9.42 5.99
N VAL A 201 0.47 8.93 6.24
CA VAL A 201 -0.64 9.00 5.29
C VAL A 201 -1.49 10.21 5.64
N SER A 202 -1.47 11.23 4.80
CA SER A 202 -2.26 12.44 5.00
C SER A 202 -3.51 12.40 4.12
N LEU A 203 -4.67 12.53 4.74
CA LEU A 203 -5.95 12.82 4.08
C LEU A 203 -6.15 14.33 4.16
N ARG A 204 -6.19 15.01 3.03
CA ARG A 204 -6.28 16.46 2.96
C ARG A 204 -7.64 16.91 2.47
N ASP A 205 -7.98 18.13 2.81
CA ASP A 205 -9.19 18.81 2.32
C ASP A 205 -10.47 18.02 2.59
N ILE A 206 -10.55 17.31 3.72
CA ILE A 206 -11.77 16.62 4.14
C ILE A 206 -12.84 17.70 4.40
N ALA A 207 -13.76 17.87 3.47
CA ALA A 207 -14.77 18.91 3.54
C ALA A 207 -15.89 18.51 4.50
N VAL A 208 -16.12 19.32 5.54
CA VAL A 208 -17.12 19.08 6.60
C VAL A 208 -18.24 20.11 6.59
N ARG A 209 -18.06 21.24 5.89
CA ARG A 209 -19.10 22.25 5.68
C ARG A 209 -19.04 22.81 4.27
N PHE A 210 -20.20 23.08 3.71
CA PHE A 210 -20.39 23.54 2.33
C PHE A 210 -21.28 24.79 2.31
N ASP A 211 -21.12 25.58 1.29
CA ASP A 211 -22.05 26.68 0.98
C ASP A 211 -23.27 26.16 0.19
N TYR A 212 -24.10 27.10 -0.27
CA TYR A 212 -25.34 26.80 -1.02
C TYR A 212 -25.09 26.30 -2.45
N THR A 213 -23.84 26.41 -2.95
CA THR A 213 -23.42 25.92 -4.26
C THR A 213 -22.66 24.60 -4.18
N ASP A 214 -22.63 23.99 -2.99
CA ASP A 214 -21.89 22.76 -2.69
C ASP A 214 -20.36 22.91 -2.73
N GLU A 215 -19.87 24.15 -2.62
CA GLU A 215 -18.44 24.42 -2.48
C GLU A 215 -18.00 24.29 -1.02
N PRO A 216 -16.84 23.63 -0.75
CA PRO A 216 -16.31 23.50 0.60
C PRO A 216 -15.96 24.88 1.21
N VAL A 217 -16.45 25.16 2.43
CA VAL A 217 -16.11 26.37 3.19
C VAL A 217 -15.35 26.05 4.47
N GLU A 218 -15.30 24.78 4.86
CA GLU A 218 -14.50 24.30 5.98
C GLU A 218 -14.04 22.90 5.71
N SER A 219 -12.73 22.66 5.87
CA SER A 219 -12.08 21.38 5.72
C SER A 219 -11.15 21.10 6.88
N ILE A 220 -10.82 19.82 7.08
CA ILE A 220 -9.84 19.34 8.04
C ILE A 220 -8.82 18.45 7.33
N ASP A 221 -7.59 18.43 7.85
CA ASP A 221 -6.53 17.54 7.42
C ASP A 221 -6.22 16.53 8.52
N LEU A 222 -6.03 15.27 8.14
CA LEU A 222 -5.66 14.20 9.06
C LEU A 222 -4.37 13.54 8.60
N THR A 223 -3.52 13.16 9.56
CA THR A 223 -2.28 12.43 9.28
C THR A 223 -2.19 11.21 10.17
N PHE A 224 -2.07 10.05 9.55
CA PHE A 224 -1.96 8.74 10.17
C PHE A 224 -0.53 8.23 10.02
N GLU A 225 0.07 7.73 11.10
CA GLU A 225 1.46 7.29 11.09
C GLU A 225 1.57 5.77 11.14
N PHE A 226 2.39 5.21 10.24
CA PHE A 226 2.62 3.77 10.14
C PHE A 226 4.11 3.47 10.01
N ASP A 227 4.50 2.34 10.58
CA ASP A 227 5.86 1.82 10.54
C ASP A 227 5.89 0.42 9.90
N ARG A 228 7.05 0.06 9.35
CA ARG A 228 7.35 -1.31 8.93
C ARG A 228 8.83 -1.61 9.11
N ASP A 229 9.15 -2.88 9.31
CA ASP A 229 10.53 -3.34 9.31
C ASP A 229 11.00 -3.65 7.90
N ILE A 230 12.27 -3.37 7.65
CA ILE A 230 12.97 -3.80 6.45
C ILE A 230 13.89 -4.95 6.84
N LEU A 231 13.65 -6.09 6.23
CA LEU A 231 14.42 -7.32 6.44
C LEU A 231 15.34 -7.54 5.24
N ARG A 232 16.47 -8.18 5.45
CA ARG A 232 17.41 -8.53 4.40
C ARG A 232 17.67 -10.02 4.39
N GLY A 233 17.52 -10.67 3.24
CA GLY A 233 17.71 -12.11 3.09
C GLY A 233 17.69 -12.55 1.63
N LYS A 234 17.71 -13.85 1.40
CA LYS A 234 17.52 -14.43 0.06
C LYS A 234 16.05 -14.65 -0.24
N THR A 235 15.30 -15.03 0.79
CA THR A 235 13.85 -15.22 0.75
C THR A 235 13.23 -14.49 1.97
N PRO A 236 11.91 -14.22 1.98
CA PRO A 236 11.26 -13.64 3.17
C PRO A 236 11.43 -14.50 4.43
N ALA A 237 11.48 -15.84 4.27
CA ALA A 237 11.55 -16.78 5.40
C ALA A 237 12.91 -16.76 6.13
N ASP A 238 13.99 -16.45 5.43
CA ASP A 238 15.36 -16.36 5.99
C ASP A 238 15.87 -14.93 6.15
N ALA A 239 15.00 -13.95 5.89
CA ALA A 239 15.33 -12.54 6.05
C ALA A 239 15.37 -12.12 7.53
N VAL A 240 16.39 -11.34 7.87
CA VAL A 240 16.60 -10.79 9.21
C VAL A 240 16.56 -9.26 9.16
N ARG A 241 16.27 -8.64 10.31
CA ARG A 241 16.21 -7.18 10.40
C ARG A 241 17.53 -6.57 9.95
N ASP A 242 17.46 -5.63 9.02
CA ASP A 242 18.61 -4.86 8.58
C ASP A 242 18.83 -3.72 9.59
N ASN A 243 19.95 -3.78 10.31
CA ASN A 243 20.31 -2.82 11.38
C ASN A 243 20.97 -1.58 10.81
#